data_05b813dcdc530f69737c9f2cdef09eed
#
_entry.id   05b813dcdc530f69737c9f2cdef09eed
#
_cell.length_a   1.000
_cell.length_b   1.000
_cell.length_c   1.000
_cell.angle_alpha   90.00
_cell.angle_beta   90.00
_cell.angle_gamma   90.00
#
_symmetry.space_group_name_H-M   'P 1'
#
loop_
_entity.id
_entity.type
_entity.pdbx_description
1 polymer ?
#
loop_
_entity_poly.entity_id
_entity_poly.type
_entity_poly.pdbx_seq_one_letter_code
_entity_poly.pdbx_strand_id
1 'polypeptide(L)' 'MPAIELQLRLSELYAERLLASSQGLAANPAYMADLDDEIAEVTAAYTGAAVTALTTLRAELFGPQAG' A
#
# COMPACT_ATOMS: atom_id res chain seq x y z
N MET A 1 -8.40 0.76 -7.44
CA MET A 1 -7.02 0.62 -7.92
C MET A 1 -6.55 -0.80 -7.67
N PRO A 2 -5.97 -1.49 -8.67
CA PRO A 2 -5.47 -2.85 -8.50
C PRO A 2 -4.35 -2.94 -7.48
N ALA A 3 -4.24 -4.08 -6.81
CA ALA A 3 -3.22 -4.29 -5.77
C ALA A 3 -1.80 -4.07 -6.30
N ILE A 4 -1.52 -4.46 -7.56
CA ILE A 4 -0.18 -4.28 -8.12
C ILE A 4 0.19 -2.80 -8.26
N GLU A 5 -0.75 -1.95 -8.64
CA GLU A 5 -0.49 -0.51 -8.73
C GLU A 5 -0.23 0.10 -7.37
N LEU A 6 -0.97 -0.35 -6.35
CA LEU A 6 -0.75 0.10 -4.98
C LEU A 6 0.60 -0.35 -4.46
N GLN A 7 1.02 -1.57 -4.78
CA GLN A 7 2.34 -2.07 -4.41
C GLN A 7 3.46 -1.27 -5.06
N LEU A 8 3.30 -0.92 -6.34
CA LEU A 8 4.28 -0.08 -7.04
C LEU A 8 4.33 1.32 -6.41
N ARG A 9 3.18 1.88 -6.06
CA ARG A 9 3.12 3.18 -5.40
C ARG A 9 3.83 3.14 -4.05
N LEU A 10 3.63 2.08 -3.26
CA LEU A 10 4.34 1.91 -2.00
C LEU A 10 5.86 1.85 -2.20
N SER A 11 6.32 1.13 -3.21
CA SER A 11 7.75 1.06 -3.52
C SER A 11 8.32 2.43 -3.84
N GLU A 12 7.58 3.24 -4.60
CA GLU A 12 7.98 4.61 -4.91
C GLU A 12 8.05 5.48 -3.65
N LEU A 13 7.07 5.36 -2.76
CA LEU A 13 7.02 6.14 -1.53
C LEU A 13 8.15 5.78 -0.57
N TYR A 14 8.47 4.49 -0.43
CA TYR A 14 9.59 4.07 0.39
C TYR A 14 10.93 4.51 -0.21
N ALA A 15 11.06 4.48 -1.52
CA ALA A 15 12.25 5.00 -2.20
C ALA A 15 12.41 6.50 -1.97
N GLU A 16 11.31 7.26 -2.04
CA GLU A 16 11.31 8.69 -1.74
C GLU A 16 11.71 8.95 -0.29
N ARG A 17 11.19 8.16 0.64
CA ARG A 17 11.52 8.29 2.06
C ARG A 17 13.01 8.07 2.30
N LEU A 18 13.58 7.06 1.67
CA LEU A 18 15.00 6.77 1.77
C LEU A 18 15.84 7.90 1.18
N LEU A 19 15.44 8.40 0.02
CA LEU A 19 16.13 9.52 -0.63
C LEU A 19 16.04 10.79 0.22
N ALA A 20 14.88 11.07 0.79
CA ALA A 20 14.69 12.22 1.68
C ALA A 20 15.63 12.15 2.88
N SER A 21 15.79 10.97 3.47
CA SER A 21 16.71 10.78 4.59
C SER A 21 18.16 11.07 4.18
N SER A 22 18.56 10.62 3.00
CA SER A 22 19.93 10.81 2.51
C SER A 22 20.23 12.27 2.15
N GLN A 23 19.20 13.07 1.85
CA GLN A 23 19.32 14.47 1.47
C GLN A 23 19.03 15.44 2.61
N GLY A 24 18.86 14.94 3.83
CA GLY A 24 18.61 15.78 4.99
C GLY A 24 17.16 16.27 5.14
N LEU A 25 16.26 15.87 4.24
CA LEU A 25 14.84 16.24 4.34
C LEU A 25 14.14 15.59 5.52
N ALA A 26 14.73 14.53 6.08
CA ALA A 26 14.23 13.90 7.29
C ALA A 26 14.19 14.86 8.49
N ALA A 27 14.96 15.94 8.43
CA ALA A 27 14.93 16.99 9.45
C ALA A 27 13.71 17.92 9.33
N ASN A 28 12.94 17.81 8.25
CA ASN A 28 11.72 18.58 8.05
C ASN A 28 10.52 17.74 8.51
N PRO A 29 9.97 18.02 9.72
CA PRO A 29 8.90 17.18 10.27
C PRO A 29 7.60 17.25 9.46
N ALA A 30 7.29 18.38 8.85
CA ALA A 30 6.09 18.52 8.04
C ALA A 30 6.16 17.65 6.78
N TYR A 31 7.31 17.66 6.11
CA TYR A 31 7.55 16.83 4.93
C TYR A 31 7.44 15.35 5.27
N MET A 32 8.11 14.94 6.35
CA MET A 32 8.10 13.52 6.76
C MET A 32 6.72 13.07 7.23
N ALA A 33 5.96 13.94 7.90
CA ALA A 33 4.60 13.61 8.33
C ALA A 33 3.68 13.38 7.12
N ASP A 34 3.75 14.26 6.11
CA ASP A 34 2.95 14.12 4.90
C ASP A 34 3.31 12.82 4.15
N LEU A 35 4.60 12.52 4.05
CA LEU A 35 5.07 11.30 3.41
C LEU A 35 4.60 10.04 4.16
N ASP A 36 4.73 10.04 5.49
CA ASP A 36 4.30 8.92 6.32
C ASP A 36 2.78 8.73 6.26
N ASP A 37 2.01 9.82 6.21
CA ASP A 37 0.55 9.77 6.05
C ASP A 37 0.17 9.14 4.71
N GLU A 38 0.85 9.52 3.64
CA GLU A 38 0.60 8.94 2.32
C GLU A 38 0.95 7.46 2.29
N ILE A 39 2.07 7.07 2.90
CA ILE A 39 2.45 5.66 3.02
C ILE A 39 1.37 4.88 3.78
N ALA A 40 0.86 5.42 4.88
CA ALA A 40 -0.19 4.79 5.66
C ALA A 40 -1.48 4.62 4.86
N GLU A 41 -1.89 5.64 4.10
CA GLU A 41 -3.05 5.58 3.24
C GLU A 41 -2.93 4.51 2.17
N VAL A 42 -1.80 4.48 1.47
CA VAL A 42 -1.58 3.51 0.40
C VAL A 42 -1.45 2.11 0.96
N THR A 43 -0.81 1.96 2.14
CA THR A 43 -0.72 0.67 2.82
C THR A 43 -2.11 0.13 3.17
N ALA A 44 -2.99 0.98 3.70
CA ALA A 44 -4.35 0.58 4.04
C ALA A 44 -5.13 0.17 2.78
N ALA A 45 -4.99 0.92 1.70
CA ALA A 45 -5.63 0.60 0.43
C ALA A 45 -5.11 -0.72 -0.15
N TYR A 46 -3.80 -0.95 -0.08
CA TYR A 46 -3.19 -2.20 -0.54
C TYR A 46 -3.72 -3.39 0.28
N THR A 47 -3.74 -3.26 1.60
CA THR A 47 -4.27 -4.31 2.48
C THR A 47 -5.72 -4.63 2.15
N GLY A 48 -6.54 -3.60 1.95
CA GLY A 48 -7.95 -3.78 1.57
C GLY A 48 -8.10 -4.48 0.23
N ALA A 49 -7.32 -4.08 -0.76
CA ALA A 49 -7.33 -4.70 -2.09
C ALA A 49 -6.88 -6.17 -2.03
N ALA A 50 -5.85 -6.46 -1.24
CA ALA A 50 -5.34 -7.82 -1.09
C ALA A 50 -6.38 -8.72 -0.39
N VAL A 51 -7.02 -8.22 0.65
CA VAL A 51 -8.08 -8.97 1.35
C VAL A 51 -9.26 -9.23 0.41
N THR A 52 -9.66 -8.24 -0.38
CA THR A 52 -10.73 -8.41 -1.36
C THR A 52 -10.38 -9.46 -2.39
N ALA A 53 -9.16 -9.41 -2.92
CA ALA A 53 -8.68 -10.39 -3.90
C ALA A 53 -8.68 -11.81 -3.33
N LEU A 54 -8.21 -11.97 -2.09
CA LEU A 54 -8.22 -13.27 -1.40
C LEU A 54 -9.64 -13.77 -1.17
N THR A 55 -10.55 -12.90 -0.75
CA THR A 55 -11.94 -13.26 -0.52
C THR A 55 -12.61 -13.72 -1.81
N THR A 56 -12.36 -13.00 -2.91
CA THR A 56 -12.88 -13.36 -4.23
C THR A 56 -12.33 -14.70 -4.68
N LEU A 57 -11.02 -14.91 -4.52
CA LEU A 57 -10.38 -16.18 -4.89
C LEU A 57 -10.95 -17.34 -4.08
N ARG A 58 -11.12 -17.17 -2.78
CA ARG A 58 -11.72 -18.20 -1.92
C ARG A 58 -13.16 -18.51 -2.33
N ALA A 59 -13.94 -17.49 -2.67
CA ALA A 59 -15.29 -17.67 -3.15
C ALA A 59 -15.33 -18.46 -4.46
N GLU A 60 -14.38 -18.23 -5.36
CA GLU A 60 -14.28 -18.95 -6.61
C GLU A 60 -13.85 -20.41 -6.41
N LEU A 61 -12.93 -20.64 -5.47
CA LEU A 61 -12.41 -22.00 -5.22
C LEU A 61 -13.28 -22.82 -4.28
N PHE A 62 -13.83 -22.17 -3.25
CA PHE A 62 -14.51 -22.83 -2.14
C PHE A 62 -15.92 -22.27 -1.91
N GLY A 63 -16.40 -21.43 -2.81
CA GLY A 63 -17.67 -20.77 -2.68
C GLY A 63 -18.85 -21.75 -2.62
N PRO A 64 -20.07 -21.24 -2.45
CA PRO A 64 -21.19 -22.11 -2.23
C PRO A 64 -21.25 -23.16 -3.33
N GLN A 65 -20.83 -24.33 -2.96
CA GLN A 65 -20.92 -25.47 -3.85
C GLN A 65 -22.39 -25.82 -3.96
N ALA A 66 -22.93 -25.53 -5.11
CA ALA A 66 -24.34 -25.79 -5.36
C ALA A 66 -24.60 -27.29 -5.43
N GLY A 67 -24.51 -27.93 -4.37
CA GLY A 67 -24.72 -29.36 -4.34
C GLY A 67 -23.56 -30.15 -3.89
#